data_465fb66f3275b54ad6664283bb2ea47e
#
_entry.id   465fb66f3275b54ad6664283bb2ea47e
#
_cell.length_a   1.000
_cell.length_b   1.000
_cell.length_c   1.000
_cell.angle_alpha   90.00
_cell.angle_beta   90.00
_cell.angle_gamma   90.00
#
_symmetry.space_group_name_H-M   'P 1'
#
loop_
_entity.id
_entity.type
_entity.pdbx_description
1 polymer ?
#
loop_
_entity_poly.entity_id
_entity_poly.type
_entity_poly.pdbx_seq_one_letter_code
_entity_poly.pdbx_strand_id
1 'polypeptide(L)'
;VIGGKEMLEPEHGVRPNFFRALTDNDAAYLNFVPQIKFIHPKYLWRNATALCCVTGFKVRNIDSTKCEVTVKWFAPLAGNVKTVYSISSNGSIEVRHSSMGYFLKMIKVGLRFGCPNDMRNAEWYGRGPHECYCDRKTGARIDKHFADVEGLEHRYMRPQENGTCGRAQPQAY
;
A
#
# COMPACT_ATOMS: atom_id res chain seq x y z
N VAL A 1 9.00 -13.45 10.90
CA VAL A 1 9.56 -14.75 10.50
C VAL A 1 8.42 -15.75 10.40
N ILE A 2 8.24 -16.41 9.28
CA ILE A 2 7.25 -17.47 9.07
C ILE A 2 8.01 -18.72 8.64
N GLY A 3 7.79 -19.85 9.35
CA GLY A 3 8.48 -21.10 9.05
C GLY A 3 10.01 -21.01 9.10
N GLY A 4 10.56 -20.15 9.94
CA GLY A 4 12.00 -19.90 10.05
C GLY A 4 12.57 -18.93 9.00
N LYS A 5 11.74 -18.49 8.03
CA LYS A 5 12.17 -17.55 6.98
C LYS A 5 11.73 -16.11 7.30
N GLU A 6 12.63 -15.13 7.14
CA GLU A 6 12.28 -13.72 7.19
C GLU A 6 11.46 -13.33 5.95
N MET A 7 10.29 -12.75 6.18
CA MET A 7 9.33 -12.43 5.12
C MET A 7 9.31 -10.94 4.77
N LEU A 8 9.97 -10.11 5.58
CA LEU A 8 10.01 -8.66 5.41
C LEU A 8 11.46 -8.19 5.48
N GLU A 9 11.79 -7.18 4.69
CA GLU A 9 13.05 -6.46 4.87
C GLU A 9 13.08 -5.76 6.24
N PRO A 10 14.19 -5.85 6.99
CA PRO A 10 14.29 -5.31 8.35
C PRO A 10 13.91 -3.84 8.46
N GLU A 11 14.30 -3.01 7.49
CA GLU A 11 14.03 -1.58 7.47
C GLU A 11 12.70 -1.21 6.81
N HIS A 12 12.08 -2.15 6.11
CA HIS A 12 10.86 -1.96 5.31
C HIS A 12 9.67 -2.79 5.80
N GLY A 13 9.51 -2.85 7.11
CA GLY A 13 8.35 -3.48 7.74
C GLY A 13 7.01 -2.86 7.29
N VAL A 14 5.92 -3.52 7.63
CA VAL A 14 4.57 -3.08 7.24
C VAL A 14 4.27 -1.71 7.84
N ARG A 15 3.97 -0.72 7.00
CA ARG A 15 3.69 0.67 7.39
C ARG A 15 2.43 1.21 6.71
N PRO A 16 1.71 2.15 7.33
CA PRO A 16 0.65 2.91 6.67
C PRO A 16 1.15 3.62 5.41
N ASN A 17 0.32 3.67 4.38
CA ASN A 17 0.62 4.38 3.14
C ASN A 17 -0.60 5.18 2.68
N PHE A 18 -0.46 6.51 2.66
CA PHE A 18 -1.51 7.46 2.28
C PHE A 18 -1.21 8.16 0.96
N PHE A 19 -0.12 7.79 0.28
CA PHE A 19 0.32 8.45 -0.93
C PHE A 19 0.48 7.46 -2.09
N ARG A 20 0.12 7.91 -3.26
CA ARG A 20 0.51 7.37 -4.57
C ARG A 20 1.03 8.49 -5.46
N ALA A 21 1.78 8.13 -6.50
CA ALA A 21 2.15 9.09 -7.53
C ALA A 21 0.91 9.78 -8.11
N LEU A 22 1.05 11.03 -8.52
CA LEU A 22 -0.04 11.77 -9.14
C LEU A 22 -0.34 11.19 -10.53
N THR A 23 -1.62 11.07 -10.84
CA THR A 23 -2.10 10.69 -12.16
C THR A 23 -2.23 11.92 -13.05
N ASP A 24 -2.43 11.70 -14.35
CA ASP A 24 -2.70 12.77 -15.31
C ASP A 24 -3.93 13.60 -14.90
N ASN A 25 -4.98 12.95 -14.42
CA ASN A 25 -6.16 13.62 -13.89
C ASN A 25 -5.87 14.48 -12.65
N ASP A 26 -4.97 14.04 -11.79
CA ASP A 26 -4.55 14.84 -10.64
C ASP A 26 -3.76 16.08 -11.08
N ALA A 27 -2.98 15.95 -12.15
CA ALA A 27 -2.17 17.03 -12.69
C ALA A 27 -2.98 18.04 -13.52
N ALA A 28 -4.16 17.68 -14.02
CA ALA A 28 -4.98 18.53 -14.88
C ALA A 28 -5.29 19.89 -14.25
N TYR A 29 -5.56 19.93 -12.96
CA TYR A 29 -5.78 21.19 -12.22
C TYR A 29 -4.52 22.05 -12.10
N LEU A 30 -3.32 21.48 -12.26
CA LEU A 30 -2.05 22.18 -12.11
C LEU A 30 -1.56 22.81 -13.41
N ASN A 31 -2.12 22.43 -14.54
CA ASN A 31 -1.76 22.99 -15.83
C ASN A 31 -2.17 24.48 -15.96
N PHE A 32 -3.16 24.90 -15.17
CA PHE A 32 -3.61 26.30 -15.14
C PHE A 32 -2.74 27.20 -14.25
N VAL A 33 -1.94 26.64 -13.33
CA VAL A 33 -1.10 27.40 -12.40
C VAL A 33 0.24 26.69 -12.19
N PRO A 34 1.19 26.80 -13.14
CA PRO A 34 2.47 26.08 -13.11
C PRO A 34 3.30 26.31 -11.86
N GLN A 35 3.14 27.49 -11.24
CA GLN A 35 3.90 27.88 -10.04
C GLN A 35 3.50 27.09 -8.78
N ILE A 36 2.33 26.44 -8.78
CA ILE A 36 1.79 25.74 -7.61
C ILE A 36 2.03 24.21 -7.70
N LYS A 37 2.71 23.72 -8.72
CA LYS A 37 2.97 22.28 -8.90
C LYS A 37 3.59 21.62 -7.66
N PHE A 38 4.43 22.34 -6.93
CA PHE A 38 5.11 21.85 -5.72
C PHE A 38 4.27 21.95 -4.44
N ILE A 39 3.15 22.66 -4.45
CA ILE A 39 2.31 22.93 -3.28
C ILE A 39 0.97 22.19 -3.35
N HIS A 40 0.83 21.26 -4.30
CA HIS A 40 -0.42 20.53 -4.43
C HIS A 40 -0.74 19.77 -3.13
N PRO A 41 -1.97 19.93 -2.55
CA PRO A 41 -2.34 19.32 -1.27
C PRO A 41 -2.12 17.81 -1.21
N LYS A 42 -2.15 17.13 -2.35
CA LYS A 42 -1.89 15.68 -2.44
C LYS A 42 -0.44 15.31 -2.09
N TYR A 43 0.53 16.22 -2.29
CA TYR A 43 1.92 15.98 -1.84
C TYR A 43 2.06 16.01 -0.32
N LEU A 44 1.16 16.67 0.39
CA LEU A 44 1.13 16.64 1.86
C LEU A 44 0.92 15.21 2.37
N TRP A 45 0.20 14.38 1.64
CA TRP A 45 0.02 12.96 1.96
C TRP A 45 1.30 12.12 1.80
N ARG A 46 2.22 12.55 0.93
CA ARG A 46 3.56 11.97 0.85
C ARG A 46 4.32 12.20 2.16
N ASN A 47 4.29 13.43 2.65
CA ASN A 47 4.92 13.77 3.93
C ASN A 47 4.24 13.06 5.10
N ALA A 48 2.91 12.97 5.10
CA ALA A 48 2.16 12.21 6.09
C ALA A 48 2.59 10.73 6.13
N THR A 49 2.82 10.12 4.98
CA THR A 49 3.34 8.74 4.88
C THR A 49 4.78 8.63 5.36
N ALA A 50 5.65 9.58 4.97
CA ALA A 50 7.07 9.56 5.32
C ALA A 50 7.31 9.80 6.82
N LEU A 51 6.54 10.71 7.41
CA LEU A 51 6.64 11.11 8.82
C LEU A 51 5.76 10.25 9.75
N CYS A 52 5.14 9.20 9.22
CA CYS A 52 4.35 8.28 10.04
C CYS A 52 5.25 7.54 11.03
N CYS A 53 4.94 7.64 12.31
CA CYS A 53 5.72 7.02 13.39
C CYS A 53 4.85 6.14 14.28
N VAL A 54 5.48 5.12 14.87
CA VAL A 54 4.84 4.25 15.87
C VAL A 54 4.72 5.00 17.19
N THR A 55 3.51 5.08 17.72
CA THR A 55 3.23 5.67 19.04
C THR A 55 2.98 4.65 20.12
N GLY A 56 2.84 3.39 19.75
CA GLY A 56 2.72 2.28 20.68
C GLY A 56 2.38 0.98 19.98
N PHE A 57 2.69 -0.12 20.66
CA PHE A 57 2.27 -1.44 20.21
C PHE A 57 1.86 -2.32 21.39
N LYS A 58 1.05 -3.30 21.12
CA LYS A 58 0.60 -4.30 22.10
C LYS A 58 0.53 -5.67 21.43
N VAL A 59 1.07 -6.67 22.08
CA VAL A 59 0.94 -8.08 21.69
C VAL A 59 0.01 -8.76 22.67
N ARG A 60 -0.91 -9.58 22.19
CA ARG A 60 -1.83 -10.38 22.97
C ARG A 60 -1.94 -11.78 22.38
N ASN A 61 -1.58 -12.78 23.15
CA ASN A 61 -1.89 -14.16 22.80
C ASN A 61 -3.38 -14.39 23.06
N ILE A 62 -4.10 -14.78 22.03
CA ILE A 62 -5.53 -15.10 22.10
C ILE A 62 -5.70 -16.51 22.61
N ASP A 63 -4.97 -17.43 22.00
CA ASP A 63 -4.89 -18.86 22.38
C ASP A 63 -3.53 -19.44 21.94
N SER A 64 -3.37 -20.76 22.01
CA SER A 64 -2.14 -21.46 21.62
C SER A 64 -1.81 -21.39 20.13
N THR A 65 -2.79 -21.01 19.28
CA THR A 65 -2.69 -21.01 17.81
C THR A 65 -2.80 -19.62 17.21
N LYS A 66 -3.17 -18.61 18.01
CA LYS A 66 -3.46 -17.24 17.50
C LYS A 66 -2.89 -16.16 18.40
N CYS A 67 -2.20 -15.22 17.76
CA CYS A 67 -1.65 -14.02 18.38
C CYS A 67 -2.19 -12.77 17.68
N GLU A 68 -2.46 -11.73 18.45
CA GLU A 68 -2.86 -10.42 17.93
C GLU A 68 -1.80 -9.38 18.27
N VAL A 69 -1.35 -8.66 17.25
CA VAL A 69 -0.43 -7.52 17.39
C VAL A 69 -1.17 -6.25 16.98
N THR A 70 -1.33 -5.33 17.91
CA THR A 70 -1.90 -4.00 17.65
C THR A 70 -0.77 -2.99 17.60
N VAL A 71 -0.66 -2.27 16.50
CA VAL A 71 0.28 -1.14 16.32
C VAL A 71 -0.50 0.15 16.19
N LYS A 72 -0.15 1.13 17.01
CA LYS A 72 -0.67 2.49 16.93
C LYS A 72 0.38 3.38 16.25
N TRP A 73 -0.09 4.21 15.34
CA TRP A 73 0.71 5.15 14.58
C TRP A 73 0.15 6.55 14.74
N PHE A 74 1.02 7.52 14.60
CA PHE A 74 0.63 8.89 14.30
C PHE A 74 1.15 9.25 12.91
N ALA A 75 0.27 9.78 12.07
CA ALA A 75 0.64 10.31 10.76
C ALA A 75 0.10 11.74 10.63
N PRO A 76 0.91 12.72 10.25
CA PRO A 76 0.43 14.06 9.96
C PRO A 76 -0.76 14.01 9.00
N LEU A 77 -1.80 14.81 9.20
CA LEU A 77 -3.05 14.85 8.45
C LEU A 77 -3.98 13.64 8.63
N ALA A 78 -3.45 12.43 8.78
CA ALA A 78 -4.23 11.22 9.02
C ALA A 78 -4.54 11.02 10.51
N GLY A 79 -3.82 11.72 11.41
CA GLY A 79 -4.00 11.61 12.85
C GLY A 79 -3.59 10.26 13.40
N ASN A 80 -4.40 9.73 14.32
CA ASN A 80 -4.16 8.43 14.91
C ASN A 80 -4.59 7.31 13.95
N VAL A 81 -3.67 6.41 13.70
CA VAL A 81 -3.86 5.25 12.82
C VAL A 81 -3.65 3.98 13.64
N LYS A 82 -4.46 2.97 13.42
CA LYS A 82 -4.39 1.69 14.10
C LYS A 82 -4.32 0.56 13.08
N THR A 83 -3.35 -0.32 13.26
CA THR A 83 -3.25 -1.57 12.50
C THR A 83 -3.28 -2.74 13.47
N VAL A 84 -4.14 -3.70 13.22
CA VAL A 84 -4.25 -4.94 14.00
C VAL A 84 -3.91 -6.10 13.09
N TYR A 85 -2.93 -6.88 13.49
CA TYR A 85 -2.50 -8.12 12.83
C TYR A 85 -2.99 -9.29 13.67
N SER A 86 -3.84 -10.14 13.11
CA SER A 86 -4.22 -11.41 13.70
C SER A 86 -3.44 -12.51 13.01
N ILE A 87 -2.49 -13.11 13.71
CA ILE A 87 -1.51 -14.08 13.20
C ILE A 87 -1.91 -15.45 13.71
N SER A 88 -2.10 -16.41 12.82
CA SER A 88 -2.47 -17.79 13.13
C SER A 88 -1.29 -18.74 12.91
N SER A 89 -1.26 -19.84 13.62
CA SER A 89 -0.18 -20.86 13.58
C SER A 89 -0.01 -21.51 12.20
N ASN A 90 -1.06 -21.49 11.35
CA ASN A 90 -1.02 -21.96 9.98
C ASN A 90 -0.33 -20.97 9.00
N GLY A 91 0.23 -19.86 9.51
CA GLY A 91 0.87 -18.81 8.70
C GLY A 91 -0.10 -17.75 8.13
N SER A 92 -1.40 -17.86 8.37
CA SER A 92 -2.38 -16.84 7.95
C SER A 92 -2.23 -15.56 8.78
N ILE A 93 -2.25 -14.42 8.12
CA ILE A 93 -2.20 -13.09 8.73
C ILE A 93 -3.39 -12.27 8.23
N GLU A 94 -4.32 -11.98 9.12
CA GLU A 94 -5.40 -11.02 8.85
C GLU A 94 -4.96 -9.63 9.29
N VAL A 95 -5.10 -8.63 8.42
CA VAL A 95 -4.73 -7.25 8.73
C VAL A 95 -5.96 -6.36 8.69
N ARG A 96 -6.24 -5.69 9.81
CA ARG A 96 -7.27 -4.65 9.92
C ARG A 96 -6.60 -3.30 10.13
N HIS A 97 -6.82 -2.40 9.19
CA HIS A 97 -6.24 -1.06 9.21
C HIS A 97 -7.33 0.00 9.28
N SER A 98 -7.19 0.94 10.21
CA SER A 98 -8.12 2.04 10.39
C SER A 98 -7.39 3.36 10.60
N SER A 99 -7.87 4.42 9.97
CA SER A 99 -7.37 5.78 10.12
C SER A 99 -8.54 6.76 10.27
N MET A 100 -8.29 7.86 10.96
CA MET A 100 -9.28 8.89 11.24
C MET A 100 -8.93 10.23 10.55
N GLY A 101 -8.46 10.19 9.30
CA GLY A 101 -8.08 11.41 8.57
C GLY A 101 -9.29 12.28 8.23
N TYR A 102 -9.28 13.54 8.67
CA TYR A 102 -10.46 14.39 8.61
C TYR A 102 -10.35 15.65 7.76
N PHE A 103 -9.15 16.15 7.49
CA PHE A 103 -9.01 17.52 7.00
C PHE A 103 -8.83 17.65 5.50
N LEU A 104 -8.29 16.65 4.83
CA LEU A 104 -8.06 16.67 3.39
C LEU A 104 -8.50 15.36 2.76
N LYS A 105 -9.07 15.42 1.57
CA LYS A 105 -9.44 14.21 0.82
C LYS A 105 -8.21 13.32 0.65
N MET A 106 -8.24 12.14 1.25
CA MET A 106 -7.21 11.14 1.08
C MET A 106 -7.18 10.64 -0.36
N ILE A 107 -5.99 10.51 -0.92
CA ILE A 107 -5.80 9.97 -2.28
C ILE A 107 -5.56 8.47 -2.27
N LYS A 108 -5.16 7.92 -1.13
CA LYS A 108 -4.94 6.49 -0.92
C LYS A 108 -5.05 6.15 0.56
N VAL A 109 -5.57 4.98 0.85
CA VAL A 109 -5.47 4.32 2.15
C VAL A 109 -4.96 2.91 1.92
N GLY A 110 -3.85 2.55 2.54
CA GLY A 110 -3.26 1.24 2.37
C GLY A 110 -2.07 0.99 3.28
N LEU A 111 -1.43 -0.12 3.04
CA LEU A 111 -0.20 -0.55 3.68
C LEU A 111 0.88 -0.73 2.62
N ARG A 112 2.13 -0.54 3.01
CA ARG A 112 3.31 -0.90 2.22
C ARG A 112 4.28 -1.69 3.07
N PHE A 113 5.02 -2.57 2.43
CA PHE A 113 6.10 -3.33 3.05
C PHE A 113 7.13 -3.72 1.99
N GLY A 114 8.35 -3.98 2.39
CA GLY A 114 9.40 -4.55 1.56
C GLY A 114 9.49 -6.05 1.76
N CYS A 115 9.62 -6.77 0.68
CA CYS A 115 9.96 -8.19 0.69
C CYS A 115 11.44 -8.39 0.38
N PRO A 116 12.11 -9.43 0.92
CA PRO A 116 13.46 -9.79 0.54
C PRO A 116 13.63 -9.97 -0.97
N ASN A 117 14.81 -9.66 -1.49
CA ASN A 117 15.10 -9.67 -2.92
C ASN A 117 14.97 -11.05 -3.60
N ASP A 118 14.95 -12.13 -2.84
CA ASP A 118 14.69 -13.48 -3.33
C ASP A 118 13.21 -13.78 -3.58
N MET A 119 12.30 -12.90 -3.12
CA MET A 119 10.86 -12.99 -3.37
C MET A 119 10.48 -12.22 -4.63
N ARG A 120 10.85 -12.75 -5.79
CA ARG A 120 10.63 -12.09 -7.09
C ARG A 120 9.38 -12.52 -7.81
N ASN A 121 8.69 -13.53 -7.33
CA ASN A 121 7.51 -14.09 -7.96
C ASN A 121 6.29 -13.81 -7.11
N ALA A 122 5.18 -13.48 -7.76
CA ALA A 122 3.87 -13.34 -7.16
C ALA A 122 2.88 -14.32 -7.75
N GLU A 123 2.13 -14.98 -6.90
CA GLU A 123 0.97 -15.79 -7.26
C GLU A 123 -0.24 -15.21 -6.52
N TRP A 124 -1.36 -15.06 -7.24
CA TRP A 124 -2.59 -14.58 -6.63
C TRP A 124 -3.81 -15.24 -7.25
N TYR A 125 -4.88 -15.35 -6.47
CA TYR A 125 -6.20 -15.68 -6.95
C TYR A 125 -7.05 -14.41 -6.97
N GLY A 126 -7.49 -14.00 -8.16
CA GLY A 126 -8.23 -12.77 -8.33
C GLY A 126 -8.31 -12.36 -9.79
N ARG A 127 -8.55 -11.08 -10.03
CA ARG A 127 -8.56 -10.54 -11.39
C ARG A 127 -7.14 -10.45 -11.96
N GLY A 128 -7.01 -10.78 -13.25
CA GLY A 128 -5.75 -10.73 -13.97
C GLY A 128 -5.87 -11.34 -15.37
N PRO A 129 -4.74 -11.66 -16.06
CA PRO A 129 -3.35 -11.39 -15.65
C PRO A 129 -2.94 -9.91 -15.76
N HIS A 130 -3.68 -9.12 -16.54
CA HIS A 130 -3.38 -7.71 -16.77
C HIS A 130 -3.83 -6.83 -15.61
N GLU A 131 -3.29 -5.61 -15.57
CA GLU A 131 -3.77 -4.61 -14.64
C GLU A 131 -5.26 -4.36 -14.82
N CYS A 132 -5.96 -4.09 -13.73
CA CYS A 132 -7.37 -3.71 -13.78
C CYS A 132 -7.68 -2.67 -12.71
N TYR A 133 -8.71 -1.87 -12.95
CA TYR A 133 -9.20 -0.86 -12.02
C TYR A 133 -10.73 -0.89 -11.98
N CYS A 134 -11.36 -0.10 -11.12
CA CYS A 134 -12.82 -0.12 -10.97
C CYS A 134 -13.59 0.11 -12.27
N ASP A 135 -13.03 0.90 -13.17
CA ASP A 135 -13.57 1.25 -14.50
C ASP A 135 -13.00 0.42 -15.65
N ARG A 136 -11.99 -0.44 -15.42
CA ARG A 136 -11.27 -1.23 -16.43
C ARG A 136 -11.07 -2.67 -15.98
N LYS A 137 -12.13 -3.40 -15.72
CA LYS A 137 -12.06 -4.77 -15.16
C LYS A 137 -12.71 -5.85 -16.02
N THR A 138 -13.38 -5.48 -17.10
CA THR A 138 -14.11 -6.45 -17.93
C THR A 138 -13.19 -7.47 -18.59
N GLY A 139 -12.00 -7.06 -19.05
CA GLY A 139 -10.99 -7.94 -19.63
C GLY A 139 -10.19 -8.77 -18.62
N ALA A 140 -10.32 -8.50 -17.34
CA ALA A 140 -9.60 -9.19 -16.28
C ALA A 140 -10.47 -10.29 -15.67
N ARG A 141 -10.21 -11.54 -16.03
CA ARG A 141 -10.93 -12.69 -15.47
C ARG A 141 -10.45 -13.02 -14.05
N ILE A 142 -11.33 -13.60 -13.27
CA ILE A 142 -10.98 -14.13 -11.95
C ILE A 142 -10.43 -15.54 -12.15
N ASP A 143 -9.17 -15.74 -11.78
CA ASP A 143 -8.46 -17.00 -11.93
C ASP A 143 -7.22 -17.01 -11.02
N LYS A 144 -6.43 -18.08 -11.05
CA LYS A 144 -5.10 -18.16 -10.47
C LYS A 144 -4.09 -17.62 -11.48
N HIS A 145 -3.34 -16.62 -11.07
CA HIS A 145 -2.37 -15.95 -11.92
C HIS A 145 -0.98 -16.00 -11.28
N PHE A 146 0.01 -15.92 -12.13
CA PHE A 146 1.42 -15.90 -11.74
C PHE A 146 2.16 -14.83 -12.58
N ALA A 147 3.03 -14.08 -11.94
CA ALA A 147 3.97 -13.18 -12.61
C ALA A 147 5.23 -12.97 -11.76
N ASP A 148 6.32 -12.65 -12.40
CA ASP A 148 7.47 -12.06 -11.74
C ASP A 148 7.23 -10.55 -11.47
N VAL A 149 8.14 -9.93 -10.73
CA VAL A 149 8.01 -8.50 -10.34
C VAL A 149 8.00 -7.60 -11.57
N GLU A 150 8.76 -7.93 -12.60
CA GLU A 150 8.82 -7.19 -13.87
C GLU A 150 7.52 -7.33 -14.65
N GLY A 151 6.91 -8.52 -14.68
CA GLY A 151 5.63 -8.79 -15.34
C GLY A 151 4.43 -8.12 -14.68
N LEU A 152 4.58 -7.66 -13.43
CA LEU A 152 3.54 -6.88 -12.75
C LEU A 152 3.53 -5.40 -13.16
N GLU A 153 4.55 -4.93 -13.90
CA GLU A 153 4.60 -3.54 -14.33
C GLU A 153 3.69 -3.31 -15.54
N HIS A 154 2.76 -2.38 -15.41
CA HIS A 154 1.94 -1.90 -16.51
C HIS A 154 2.18 -0.40 -16.73
N ARG A 155 2.61 -0.04 -17.94
CA ARG A 155 2.92 1.34 -18.31
C ARG A 155 1.81 1.93 -19.19
N TYR A 156 1.21 2.99 -18.71
CA TYR A 156 0.35 3.84 -19.52
C TYR A 156 1.16 4.97 -20.19
N MET A 157 0.70 5.43 -21.36
CA MET A 157 1.29 6.60 -22.03
C MET A 157 1.22 7.86 -21.15
N ARG A 158 0.18 7.97 -20.34
CA ARG A 158 0.02 9.01 -19.32
C ARG A 158 -0.20 8.35 -17.97
N PRO A 159 0.29 8.94 -16.88
CA PRO A 159 0.12 8.37 -15.54
C PRO A 159 -1.34 8.10 -15.20
N GLN A 160 -1.67 6.86 -14.93
CA GLN A 160 -2.99 6.39 -14.52
C GLN A 160 -2.91 5.67 -13.19
N GLU A 161 -4.04 5.52 -12.52
CA GLU A 161 -4.18 4.70 -11.35
C GLU A 161 -4.30 3.24 -11.77
N ASN A 162 -3.40 2.39 -11.29
CA ASN A 162 -3.43 0.95 -11.51
C ASN A 162 -4.04 0.27 -10.29
N GLY A 163 -4.88 -0.73 -10.55
CA GLY A 163 -5.48 -1.56 -9.52
C GLY A 163 -4.64 -2.80 -9.22
N THR A 164 -5.23 -3.97 -9.32
CA THR A 164 -4.54 -5.25 -9.17
C THR A 164 -3.42 -5.35 -10.20
N CYS A 165 -2.21 -5.78 -9.79
CA CYS A 165 -1.04 -5.93 -10.66
C CYS A 165 -0.46 -4.60 -11.21
N GLY A 166 -0.56 -3.52 -10.46
CA GLY A 166 0.13 -2.29 -10.79
C GLY A 166 1.39 -2.09 -9.94
N ARG A 167 2.54 -1.98 -10.57
CA ARG A 167 3.71 -1.42 -9.89
C ARG A 167 3.46 0.06 -9.66
N ALA A 168 3.61 0.54 -8.44
CA ALA A 168 3.75 1.96 -8.21
C ALA A 168 4.89 2.47 -9.11
N GLN A 169 4.63 3.45 -9.96
CA GLN A 169 5.67 4.05 -10.79
C GLN A 169 6.86 4.41 -9.90
N PRO A 170 8.11 4.19 -10.37
CA PRO A 170 9.27 4.63 -9.63
C PRO A 170 9.07 6.12 -9.33
N GLN A 171 9.08 6.45 -8.06
CA GLN A 171 9.00 7.83 -7.64
C GLN A 171 10.28 8.50 -8.16
N ALA A 172 10.15 9.36 -9.16
CA ALA A 172 11.21 10.30 -9.45
C ALA A 172 11.40 11.16 -8.19
N TYR A 173 12.54 10.97 -7.55
CA TYR A 173 12.98 11.74 -6.40
C TYR A 173 13.42 13.15 -6.85
#